data_3b6d477b530d9bdfa1025538f6a84007
#
_entry.id   3b6d477b530d9bdfa1025538f6a84007
#
_cell.length_a   1.000
_cell.length_b   1.000
_cell.length_c   1.000
_cell.angle_alpha   90.00
_cell.angle_beta   90.00
_cell.angle_gamma   90.00
#
_symmetry.space_group_name_H-M   'P 1'
#
loop_
_entity.id
_entity.type
_entity.pdbx_description
1 polymer ?
#
loop_
_entity_poly.entity_id
_entity_poly.type
_entity_poly.pdbx_seq_one_letter_code
_entity_poly.pdbx_strand_id
1 'polypeptide(L)'
;MKVWTAALAATLALGGAFAVPASAQTPAPPPTVAPATWIAPDFAVPTLIEGPGFKLVPLGPALTEIDYRAYMSSIAHLQKTFTRSASWPNDQITLKDAVVDMETEAGRFARRESFAYAVLTPDGLCERGSVYVYPSKVPGHDAQVMMWVTAADYEAGFDAELYAWVQGWIARDWPFRSVAYPGRAIPWEQWDAMVAKSKG
;
A
#
# COMPACT_ATOMS: atom_id res chain seq x y z
N MET A 1 51.15 -58.61 -74.59
CA MET A 1 50.05 -57.81 -75.08
C MET A 1 49.71 -56.79 -73.95
N LYS A 2 49.84 -55.57 -74.31
CA LYS A 2 49.62 -54.29 -73.64
C LYS A 2 49.48 -54.24 -72.12
N VAL A 3 50.52 -53.79 -71.44
CA VAL A 3 50.64 -53.29 -70.08
C VAL A 3 50.19 -51.82 -70.04
N TRP A 4 49.38 -51.50 -69.13
CA TRP A 4 49.07 -50.08 -68.80
C TRP A 4 49.45 -49.82 -67.36
N THR A 5 50.45 -48.96 -67.18
CA THR A 5 50.93 -48.40 -65.91
C THR A 5 49.99 -47.30 -65.46
N ALA A 6 49.50 -47.40 -64.23
CA ALA A 6 48.73 -46.34 -63.56
C ALA A 6 49.65 -45.58 -62.60
N ALA A 7 49.75 -44.25 -62.80
CA ALA A 7 50.48 -43.34 -61.95
C ALA A 7 49.66 -42.96 -60.75
N LEU A 8 50.24 -43.06 -59.54
CA LEU A 8 49.67 -42.55 -58.28
C LEU A 8 49.93 -41.01 -58.18
N ALA A 9 48.87 -40.24 -58.18
CA ALA A 9 48.95 -38.85 -57.83
C ALA A 9 48.62 -38.69 -56.35
N ALA A 10 49.57 -38.22 -55.57
CA ALA A 10 49.37 -37.87 -54.14
C ALA A 10 48.79 -36.47 -54.03
N THR A 11 47.57 -36.33 -53.51
CA THR A 11 46.96 -35.08 -53.24
C THR A 11 47.21 -34.75 -51.77
N LEU A 12 47.99 -33.68 -51.52
CA LEU A 12 48.10 -33.05 -50.18
C LEU A 12 46.81 -32.29 -49.89
N ALA A 13 46.07 -32.70 -48.86
CA ALA A 13 44.97 -31.93 -48.30
C ALA A 13 45.53 -30.98 -47.25
N LEU A 14 45.54 -29.67 -47.56
CA LEU A 14 45.71 -28.64 -46.55
C LEU A 14 44.43 -28.54 -45.70
N GLY A 15 44.53 -28.99 -44.46
CA GLY A 15 43.46 -28.77 -43.47
C GLY A 15 43.44 -27.32 -42.97
N GLY A 16 42.54 -26.50 -43.52
CA GLY A 16 42.25 -25.18 -43.00
C GLY A 16 41.42 -25.29 -41.72
N ALA A 17 42.01 -24.99 -40.57
CA ALA A 17 41.28 -24.85 -39.32
C ALA A 17 40.45 -23.54 -39.36
N PHE A 18 39.13 -23.67 -39.53
CA PHE A 18 38.23 -22.54 -39.35
C PHE A 18 38.09 -22.26 -37.83
N ALA A 19 38.70 -21.17 -37.35
CA ALA A 19 38.46 -20.65 -36.03
C ALA A 19 37.04 -20.09 -35.98
N VAL A 20 36.16 -20.72 -35.17
CA VAL A 20 34.83 -20.22 -34.86
C VAL A 20 35.02 -19.01 -33.96
N PRO A 21 34.53 -17.81 -34.31
CA PRO A 21 34.62 -16.66 -33.39
C PRO A 21 33.83 -16.95 -32.12
N ALA A 22 34.49 -16.84 -30.97
CA ALA A 22 33.83 -16.90 -29.66
C ALA A 22 32.81 -15.76 -29.57
N SER A 23 31.54 -16.13 -29.54
CA SER A 23 30.46 -15.15 -29.27
C SER A 23 30.70 -14.50 -27.90
N ALA A 24 31.02 -13.22 -27.93
CA ALA A 24 31.09 -12.41 -26.70
C ALA A 24 29.71 -12.42 -26.05
N GLN A 25 29.55 -13.13 -24.95
CA GLN A 25 28.35 -13.06 -24.12
C GLN A 25 28.28 -11.67 -23.51
N THR A 26 27.27 -10.91 -23.92
CA THR A 26 26.92 -9.65 -23.26
C THR A 26 26.63 -9.95 -21.78
N PRO A 27 27.28 -9.27 -20.82
CA PRO A 27 26.97 -9.46 -19.39
C PRO A 27 25.49 -9.26 -19.15
N ALA A 28 24.87 -10.16 -18.41
CA ALA A 28 23.50 -10.01 -17.99
C ALA A 28 23.36 -8.69 -17.22
N PRO A 29 22.30 -7.89 -17.42
CA PRO A 29 22.08 -6.69 -16.65
C PRO A 29 22.04 -7.06 -15.15
N PRO A 30 22.58 -6.20 -14.27
CA PRO A 30 22.53 -6.44 -12.83
C PRO A 30 21.08 -6.65 -12.40
N PRO A 31 20.81 -7.52 -11.41
CA PRO A 31 19.45 -7.76 -10.94
C PRO A 31 18.87 -6.41 -10.47
N THR A 32 17.75 -6.03 -11.08
CA THR A 32 16.98 -4.87 -10.62
C THR A 32 16.49 -5.20 -9.22
N VAL A 33 17.10 -4.59 -8.21
CA VAL A 33 16.62 -4.67 -6.83
C VAL A 33 15.25 -4.00 -6.84
N ALA A 34 14.20 -4.79 -6.65
CA ALA A 34 12.87 -4.24 -6.45
C ALA A 34 12.92 -3.24 -5.28
N PRO A 35 12.26 -2.09 -5.37
CA PRO A 35 12.22 -1.15 -4.26
C PRO A 35 11.79 -1.89 -3.00
N ALA A 36 12.53 -1.67 -1.90
CA ALA A 36 12.22 -2.30 -0.62
C ALA A 36 10.76 -1.98 -0.28
N THR A 37 9.89 -2.98 -0.32
CA THR A 37 8.51 -2.83 0.07
C THR A 37 8.48 -2.56 1.58
N TRP A 38 7.74 -1.51 2.00
CA TRP A 38 7.61 -1.14 3.41
C TRP A 38 6.97 -2.23 4.26
N ILE A 39 6.34 -3.20 3.62
CA ILE A 39 5.78 -4.41 4.23
C ILE A 39 6.20 -5.63 3.39
N ALA A 40 6.56 -6.73 4.06
CA ALA A 40 7.04 -7.94 3.40
C ALA A 40 5.99 -8.48 2.39
N PRO A 41 6.40 -8.93 1.19
CA PRO A 41 5.46 -9.40 0.17
C PRO A 41 4.60 -10.59 0.60
N ASP A 42 5.10 -11.42 1.49
CA ASP A 42 4.45 -12.62 2.05
C ASP A 42 3.63 -12.33 3.29
N PHE A 43 3.66 -11.11 3.83
CA PHE A 43 2.80 -10.73 4.96
C PHE A 43 1.32 -10.82 4.58
N ALA A 44 0.55 -11.62 5.30
CA ALA A 44 -0.89 -11.76 5.12
C ALA A 44 -1.60 -10.51 5.68
N VAL A 45 -1.93 -9.56 4.81
CA VAL A 45 -2.68 -8.36 5.21
C VAL A 45 -4.08 -8.75 5.64
N PRO A 46 -4.52 -8.37 6.86
CA PRO A 46 -5.86 -8.69 7.34
C PRO A 46 -6.93 -8.05 6.44
N THR A 47 -7.99 -8.81 6.12
CA THR A 47 -9.11 -8.34 5.28
C THR A 47 -10.47 -8.36 5.99
N LEU A 48 -10.55 -9.00 7.15
CA LEU A 48 -11.69 -8.96 8.05
C LEU A 48 -11.18 -9.02 9.48
N ILE A 49 -11.47 -7.99 10.26
CA ILE A 49 -11.04 -7.90 11.64
C ILE A 49 -12.24 -7.54 12.49
N GLU A 50 -12.59 -8.39 13.44
CA GLU A 50 -13.69 -8.15 14.35
C GLU A 50 -13.21 -7.45 15.62
N GLY A 51 -13.91 -6.38 15.98
CA GLY A 51 -13.76 -5.64 17.22
C GLY A 51 -15.03 -5.67 18.07
N PRO A 52 -14.98 -5.15 19.30
CA PRO A 52 -16.17 -5.10 20.15
C PRO A 52 -17.21 -4.14 19.59
N GLY A 53 -18.27 -4.68 18.97
CA GLY A 53 -19.36 -3.89 18.40
C GLY A 53 -19.05 -3.22 17.06
N PHE A 54 -18.02 -3.67 16.34
CA PHE A 54 -17.69 -3.24 14.98
C PHE A 54 -16.84 -4.30 14.25
N LYS A 55 -16.64 -4.09 12.96
CA LYS A 55 -15.67 -4.84 12.15
C LYS A 55 -14.94 -3.92 11.20
N LEU A 56 -13.69 -4.27 10.87
CA LEU A 56 -12.92 -3.60 9.83
C LEU A 56 -12.90 -4.48 8.58
N VAL A 57 -13.15 -3.85 7.43
CA VAL A 57 -12.99 -4.46 6.10
C VAL A 57 -12.29 -3.46 5.19
N PRO A 58 -11.51 -3.91 4.19
CA PRO A 58 -10.87 -3.00 3.24
C PRO A 58 -11.87 -2.08 2.55
N LEU A 59 -11.52 -0.78 2.44
CA LEU A 59 -12.28 0.16 1.63
C LEU A 59 -12.26 -0.25 0.17
N GLY A 60 -13.40 -0.10 -0.48
CA GLY A 60 -13.53 -0.42 -1.90
C GLY A 60 -14.92 -0.13 -2.45
N PRO A 61 -15.12 -0.31 -3.77
CA PRO A 61 -16.33 0.12 -4.48
C PRO A 61 -17.65 -0.38 -3.89
N ALA A 62 -17.65 -1.56 -3.26
CA ALA A 62 -18.87 -2.12 -2.63
C ALA A 62 -19.36 -1.31 -1.42
N LEU A 63 -18.51 -0.46 -0.85
CA LEU A 63 -18.82 0.36 0.34
C LEU A 63 -19.08 1.84 -0.02
N THR A 64 -18.99 2.23 -1.28
CA THR A 64 -19.04 3.64 -1.71
C THR A 64 -20.20 4.42 -1.09
N GLU A 65 -21.42 3.90 -1.14
CA GLU A 65 -22.58 4.63 -0.61
C GLU A 65 -22.58 4.74 0.91
N ILE A 66 -22.09 3.71 1.60
CA ILE A 66 -22.03 3.67 3.06
C ILE A 66 -20.97 4.66 3.55
N ASP A 67 -19.79 4.64 2.97
CA ASP A 67 -18.68 5.54 3.28
C ASP A 67 -19.03 7.00 2.95
N TYR A 68 -19.60 7.23 1.74
CA TYR A 68 -20.07 8.56 1.34
C TYR A 68 -21.04 9.16 2.37
N ARG A 69 -22.05 8.40 2.81
CA ARG A 69 -22.99 8.85 3.83
C ARG A 69 -22.30 9.15 5.16
N ALA A 70 -21.34 8.31 5.57
CA ALA A 70 -20.65 8.47 6.84
C ALA A 70 -19.85 9.77 6.88
N TYR A 71 -18.95 10.02 5.93
CA TYR A 71 -18.15 11.24 5.95
C TYR A 71 -18.95 12.50 5.63
N MET A 72 -19.96 12.44 4.74
CA MET A 72 -20.82 13.59 4.45
C MET A 72 -21.70 14.01 5.63
N SER A 73 -22.06 13.07 6.51
CA SER A 73 -22.76 13.41 7.77
C SER A 73 -21.89 14.18 8.77
N SER A 74 -20.60 14.29 8.51
CA SER A 74 -19.60 14.69 9.52
C SER A 74 -18.59 15.73 9.00
N ILE A 75 -18.93 16.49 7.95
CA ILE A 75 -18.02 17.40 7.22
C ILE A 75 -17.22 18.29 8.18
N ALA A 76 -17.90 19.12 8.98
CA ALA A 76 -17.24 20.07 9.87
C ALA A 76 -16.36 19.39 10.93
N HIS A 77 -16.82 18.23 11.44
CA HIS A 77 -16.07 17.43 12.39
C HIS A 77 -14.77 16.91 11.76
N LEU A 78 -14.84 16.30 10.58
CA LEU A 78 -13.69 15.70 9.89
C LEU A 78 -12.70 16.76 9.40
N GLN A 79 -13.17 17.90 8.94
CA GLN A 79 -12.31 19.03 8.60
C GLN A 79 -11.50 19.52 9.79
N LYS A 80 -12.08 19.49 10.98
CA LYS A 80 -11.41 19.92 12.22
C LYS A 80 -10.46 18.86 12.77
N THR A 81 -10.87 17.60 12.81
CA THR A 81 -10.20 16.55 13.60
C THR A 81 -9.27 15.67 12.76
N PHE A 82 -9.58 15.46 11.51
CA PHE A 82 -8.85 14.52 10.65
C PHE A 82 -8.00 15.22 9.58
N THR A 83 -8.61 15.94 8.64
CA THR A 83 -7.87 16.56 7.55
C THR A 83 -7.25 17.90 7.90
N ARG A 84 -7.81 18.62 8.84
CA ARG A 84 -7.46 20.02 9.20
C ARG A 84 -7.50 20.94 7.96
N SER A 85 -8.42 20.65 7.05
CA SER A 85 -8.59 21.31 5.77
C SER A 85 -10.05 21.32 5.36
N ALA A 86 -10.48 22.37 4.68
CA ALA A 86 -11.79 22.44 4.06
C ALA A 86 -11.86 21.73 2.69
N SER A 87 -10.74 21.15 2.22
CA SER A 87 -10.71 20.46 0.92
C SER A 87 -11.43 19.11 0.94
N TRP A 88 -11.43 18.43 2.07
CA TRP A 88 -12.10 17.13 2.23
C TRP A 88 -12.52 16.89 3.70
N PRO A 89 -13.70 16.31 3.94
CA PRO A 89 -14.84 16.30 3.02
C PRO A 89 -15.39 17.71 2.83
N ASN A 90 -16.15 17.95 1.77
CA ASN A 90 -16.87 19.21 1.55
C ASN A 90 -18.19 18.95 0.82
N ASP A 91 -19.06 19.92 0.77
CA ASP A 91 -20.42 19.83 0.22
C ASP A 91 -20.49 19.72 -1.32
N GLN A 92 -19.35 19.87 -2.01
CA GLN A 92 -19.24 19.72 -3.46
C GLN A 92 -18.91 18.30 -3.89
N ILE A 93 -18.49 17.43 -2.97
CA ILE A 93 -18.18 16.04 -3.27
C ILE A 93 -19.45 15.30 -3.65
N THR A 94 -19.41 14.64 -4.81
CA THR A 94 -20.52 13.84 -5.33
C THR A 94 -20.30 12.35 -5.05
N LEU A 95 -21.35 11.55 -5.17
CA LEU A 95 -21.21 10.09 -5.10
C LEU A 95 -20.27 9.55 -6.20
N LYS A 96 -20.19 10.22 -7.36
CA LYS A 96 -19.24 9.85 -8.42
C LYS A 96 -17.80 10.03 -7.98
N ASP A 97 -17.50 11.10 -7.25
CA ASP A 97 -16.15 11.33 -6.69
C ASP A 97 -15.83 10.26 -5.64
N ALA A 98 -16.80 9.89 -4.83
CA ALA A 98 -16.65 8.79 -3.85
C ALA A 98 -16.36 7.43 -4.53
N VAL A 99 -16.95 7.13 -5.69
CA VAL A 99 -16.59 5.92 -6.46
C VAL A 99 -15.11 5.93 -6.83
N VAL A 100 -14.59 7.05 -7.33
CA VAL A 100 -13.18 7.19 -7.72
C VAL A 100 -12.25 7.04 -6.50
N ASP A 101 -12.64 7.59 -5.36
CA ASP A 101 -11.87 7.44 -4.11
C ASP A 101 -11.83 5.97 -3.67
N MET A 102 -12.96 5.27 -3.70
CA MET A 102 -13.04 3.85 -3.35
C MET A 102 -12.22 2.95 -4.28
N GLU A 103 -12.27 3.21 -5.60
CA GLU A 103 -11.43 2.51 -6.58
C GLU A 103 -9.95 2.77 -6.32
N THR A 104 -9.61 4.01 -5.95
CA THR A 104 -8.24 4.40 -5.62
C THR A 104 -7.73 3.68 -4.38
N GLU A 105 -8.51 3.66 -3.29
CA GLU A 105 -8.13 2.98 -2.05
C GLU A 105 -8.03 1.45 -2.25
N ALA A 106 -8.97 0.83 -2.96
CA ALA A 106 -8.89 -0.59 -3.32
C ALA A 106 -7.63 -0.90 -4.16
N GLY A 107 -7.29 -0.02 -5.10
CA GLY A 107 -6.07 -0.13 -5.91
C GLY A 107 -4.79 -0.03 -5.07
N ARG A 108 -4.71 0.93 -4.15
CA ARG A 108 -3.59 1.08 -3.21
C ARG A 108 -3.44 -0.14 -2.32
N PHE A 109 -4.55 -0.67 -1.81
CA PHE A 109 -4.57 -1.86 -1.00
C PHE A 109 -4.01 -3.08 -1.78
N ALA A 110 -4.50 -3.29 -2.99
CA ALA A 110 -4.05 -4.39 -3.85
C ALA A 110 -2.54 -4.29 -4.21
N ARG A 111 -2.04 -3.08 -4.45
CA ARG A 111 -0.61 -2.83 -4.72
C ARG A 111 0.25 -2.72 -3.46
N ARG A 112 -0.37 -2.87 -2.26
CA ARG A 112 0.32 -2.78 -0.96
C ARG A 112 1.00 -1.43 -0.70
N GLU A 113 0.46 -0.36 -1.27
CA GLU A 113 0.94 1.02 -1.11
C GLU A 113 0.46 1.64 0.20
N SER A 114 -0.78 1.32 0.56
CA SER A 114 -1.41 1.66 1.84
C SER A 114 -2.60 0.73 2.07
N PHE A 115 -3.11 0.71 3.31
CA PHE A 115 -4.23 -0.14 3.68
C PHE A 115 -5.27 0.71 4.40
N ALA A 116 -6.39 0.91 3.73
CA ALA A 116 -7.53 1.66 4.25
C ALA A 116 -8.70 0.71 4.56
N TYR A 117 -9.31 0.90 5.71
CA TYR A 117 -10.38 0.06 6.23
C TYR A 117 -11.58 0.89 6.64
N ALA A 118 -12.77 0.48 6.22
CA ALA A 118 -14.01 0.94 6.81
C ALA A 118 -14.23 0.29 8.19
N VAL A 119 -14.64 1.07 9.16
CA VAL A 119 -15.10 0.62 10.48
C VAL A 119 -16.63 0.52 10.42
N LEU A 120 -17.14 -0.68 10.22
CA LEU A 120 -18.56 -0.94 10.05
C LEU A 120 -19.21 -1.42 11.35
N THR A 121 -20.52 -1.20 11.48
CA THR A 121 -21.34 -1.93 12.45
C THR A 121 -21.24 -3.44 12.21
N PRO A 122 -21.50 -4.31 13.22
CA PRO A 122 -21.37 -5.76 13.07
C PRO A 122 -22.18 -6.35 11.90
N ASP A 123 -23.38 -5.79 11.64
CA ASP A 123 -24.24 -6.15 10.52
C ASP A 123 -23.71 -5.65 9.16
N GLY A 124 -22.79 -4.69 9.17
CA GLY A 124 -22.18 -4.08 7.97
C GLY A 124 -23.06 -3.03 7.28
N LEU A 125 -24.14 -2.59 7.93
CA LEU A 125 -25.10 -1.65 7.30
C LEU A 125 -24.73 -0.18 7.44
N CYS A 126 -23.90 0.15 8.44
CA CYS A 126 -23.44 1.51 8.68
C CYS A 126 -21.92 1.55 8.84
N GLU A 127 -21.31 2.62 8.33
CA GLU A 127 -19.92 2.95 8.62
C GLU A 127 -19.85 3.97 9.76
N ARG A 128 -18.99 3.66 10.71
CA ARG A 128 -18.73 4.47 11.91
C ARG A 128 -17.48 5.35 11.76
N GLY A 129 -16.64 5.04 10.79
CA GLY A 129 -15.37 5.71 10.54
C GLY A 129 -14.43 4.88 9.70
N SER A 130 -13.19 5.35 9.53
CA SER A 130 -12.16 4.63 8.77
C SER A 130 -10.82 4.63 9.50
N VAL A 131 -10.03 3.58 9.23
CA VAL A 131 -8.64 3.44 9.70
C VAL A 131 -7.72 3.28 8.50
N TYR A 132 -6.64 4.06 8.49
CA TYR A 132 -5.65 4.07 7.42
C TYR A 132 -4.28 3.69 7.96
N VAL A 133 -3.63 2.72 7.32
CA VAL A 133 -2.26 2.30 7.61
C VAL A 133 -1.38 2.66 6.42
N TYR A 134 -0.49 3.62 6.60
CA TYR A 134 0.42 4.14 5.57
C TYR A 134 1.87 3.85 5.93
N PRO A 135 2.79 3.78 4.95
CA PRO A 135 4.20 3.92 5.23
C PRO A 135 4.45 5.27 5.91
N SER A 136 5.34 5.29 6.90
CA SER A 136 5.63 6.55 7.60
C SER A 136 6.35 7.54 6.70
N LYS A 137 5.99 8.82 6.81
CA LYS A 137 6.69 9.94 6.19
C LYS A 137 7.87 10.44 7.00
N VAL A 138 8.05 9.92 8.22
CA VAL A 138 9.07 10.36 9.18
C VAL A 138 10.00 9.19 9.49
N PRO A 139 11.33 9.35 9.34
CA PRO A 139 12.31 8.35 9.72
C PRO A 139 12.16 7.93 11.20
N GLY A 140 12.41 6.66 11.48
CA GLY A 140 12.27 6.08 12.82
C GLY A 140 10.89 5.52 13.13
N HIS A 141 9.93 5.68 12.23
CA HIS A 141 8.64 4.98 12.29
C HIS A 141 8.47 4.11 11.04
N ASP A 142 8.04 2.86 11.23
CA ASP A 142 7.77 1.92 10.13
C ASP A 142 6.47 2.27 9.41
N ALA A 143 5.47 2.71 10.17
CA ALA A 143 4.15 3.07 9.68
C ALA A 143 3.61 4.33 10.36
N GLN A 144 2.65 4.98 9.72
CA GLN A 144 1.74 5.94 10.36
C GLN A 144 0.31 5.42 10.26
N VAL A 145 -0.43 5.51 11.35
CA VAL A 145 -1.84 5.13 11.41
C VAL A 145 -2.67 6.37 11.69
N MET A 146 -3.65 6.59 10.83
CA MET A 146 -4.63 7.66 10.95
C MET A 146 -6.03 7.06 11.01
N MET A 147 -6.95 7.75 11.63
CA MET A 147 -8.33 7.29 11.72
C MET A 147 -9.28 8.46 11.96
N TRP A 148 -10.50 8.26 11.55
CA TRP A 148 -11.62 9.14 11.88
C TRP A 148 -12.85 8.32 12.24
N VAL A 149 -13.77 8.94 12.97
CA VAL A 149 -15.12 8.44 13.22
C VAL A 149 -16.14 9.52 12.84
N THR A 150 -17.41 9.14 12.66
CA THR A 150 -18.48 10.11 12.44
C THR A 150 -18.61 11.06 13.63
N ALA A 151 -19.20 12.24 13.42
CA ALA A 151 -19.46 13.18 14.50
C ALA A 151 -20.32 12.55 15.62
N ALA A 152 -21.33 11.78 15.26
CA ALA A 152 -22.19 11.07 16.21
C ALA A 152 -21.43 10.01 17.02
N ASP A 153 -20.58 9.22 16.36
CA ASP A 153 -19.74 8.24 17.05
C ASP A 153 -18.69 8.91 17.96
N TYR A 154 -18.17 10.06 17.53
CA TYR A 154 -17.27 10.85 18.37
C TYR A 154 -17.94 11.34 19.64
N GLU A 155 -19.15 11.89 19.54
CA GLU A 155 -19.96 12.33 20.69
C GLU A 155 -20.33 11.18 21.62
N ALA A 156 -20.50 9.97 21.06
CA ALA A 156 -20.74 8.75 21.83
C ALA A 156 -19.49 8.19 22.53
N GLY A 157 -18.29 8.77 22.30
CA GLY A 157 -17.02 8.31 22.89
C GLY A 157 -16.32 7.21 22.11
N PHE A 158 -16.88 6.75 20.99
CA PHE A 158 -16.33 5.63 20.21
C PHE A 158 -14.94 5.93 19.63
N ASP A 159 -14.61 7.19 19.40
CA ASP A 159 -13.30 7.59 18.90
C ASP A 159 -12.15 7.13 19.82
N ALA A 160 -12.30 7.32 21.11
CA ALA A 160 -11.30 6.88 22.09
C ALA A 160 -11.23 5.36 22.22
N GLU A 161 -12.37 4.67 22.16
CA GLU A 161 -12.45 3.22 22.18
C GLU A 161 -11.78 2.60 20.95
N LEU A 162 -12.11 3.11 19.76
CA LEU A 162 -11.51 2.66 18.51
C LEU A 162 -10.01 2.89 18.50
N TYR A 163 -9.54 4.07 18.96
CA TYR A 163 -8.11 4.35 19.00
C TYR A 163 -7.34 3.38 19.90
N ALA A 164 -7.83 3.13 21.11
CA ALA A 164 -7.20 2.17 22.02
C ALA A 164 -7.18 0.76 21.41
N TRP A 165 -8.27 0.35 20.77
CA TRP A 165 -8.35 -0.95 20.13
C TRP A 165 -7.41 -1.06 18.92
N VAL A 166 -7.35 -0.03 18.07
CA VAL A 166 -6.46 0.03 16.89
C VAL A 166 -5.00 -0.09 17.30
N GLN A 167 -4.57 0.58 18.37
CA GLN A 167 -3.20 0.43 18.87
C GLN A 167 -2.88 -1.04 19.23
N GLY A 168 -3.79 -1.73 19.92
CA GLY A 168 -3.64 -3.14 20.26
C GLY A 168 -3.65 -4.05 19.04
N TRP A 169 -4.54 -3.79 18.08
CA TRP A 169 -4.60 -4.53 16.83
C TRP A 169 -3.32 -4.38 16.00
N ILE A 170 -2.85 -3.16 15.80
CA ILE A 170 -1.61 -2.90 15.04
C ILE A 170 -0.42 -3.57 15.72
N ALA A 171 -0.30 -3.46 17.03
CA ALA A 171 0.82 -4.06 17.77
C ALA A 171 0.83 -5.61 17.72
N ARG A 172 -0.34 -6.23 17.60
CA ARG A 172 -0.48 -7.69 17.60
C ARG A 172 -0.34 -8.29 16.20
N ASP A 173 -0.97 -7.66 15.20
CA ASP A 173 -1.23 -8.29 13.91
C ASP A 173 -0.39 -7.71 12.76
N TRP A 174 0.37 -6.64 12.99
CA TRP A 174 1.21 -6.00 11.97
C TRP A 174 2.70 -6.13 12.30
N PRO A 175 3.58 -6.19 11.29
CA PRO A 175 5.01 -6.44 11.50
C PRO A 175 5.80 -5.18 11.88
N PHE A 176 5.14 -4.14 12.39
CA PHE A 176 5.76 -2.85 12.70
C PHE A 176 6.36 -2.83 14.11
N ARG A 177 7.55 -2.24 14.23
CA ARG A 177 8.23 -2.02 15.52
C ARG A 177 7.94 -0.65 16.10
N SER A 178 7.73 0.33 15.22
CA SER A 178 7.47 1.72 15.59
C SER A 178 6.36 2.29 14.71
N VAL A 179 5.27 2.72 15.33
CA VAL A 179 4.10 3.25 14.63
C VAL A 179 3.81 4.66 15.13
N ALA A 180 3.70 5.60 14.19
CA ALA A 180 3.27 6.95 14.49
C ALA A 180 1.73 7.05 14.45
N TYR A 181 1.18 7.81 15.39
CA TYR A 181 -0.26 8.14 15.45
C TYR A 181 -0.43 9.65 15.44
N PRO A 182 -0.37 10.30 14.25
CA PRO A 182 -0.51 11.75 14.11
C PRO A 182 -1.88 12.24 14.60
N GLY A 183 -1.88 13.37 15.31
CA GLY A 183 -3.11 13.93 15.91
C GLY A 183 -3.62 13.16 17.13
N ARG A 184 -2.84 12.17 17.61
CA ARG A 184 -3.15 11.31 18.75
C ARG A 184 -1.96 11.27 19.72
N ALA A 185 -1.16 10.20 19.71
CA ALA A 185 0.06 10.13 20.50
C ALA A 185 1.09 11.20 20.12
N ILE A 186 1.10 11.64 18.85
CA ILE A 186 1.95 12.72 18.37
C ILE A 186 1.05 13.89 17.98
N PRO A 187 1.10 15.05 18.70
CA PRO A 187 0.34 16.23 18.31
C PRO A 187 0.61 16.66 16.87
N TRP A 188 -0.40 17.19 16.18
CA TRP A 188 -0.29 17.56 14.77
C TRP A 188 0.85 18.54 14.49
N GLU A 189 1.05 19.56 15.33
CA GLU A 189 2.12 20.53 15.19
C GLU A 189 3.50 19.85 15.20
N GLN A 190 3.69 18.92 16.13
CA GLN A 190 4.93 18.12 16.23
C GLN A 190 5.10 17.23 15.00
N TRP A 191 4.03 16.56 14.55
CA TRP A 191 4.06 15.71 13.37
C TRP A 191 4.44 16.50 12.11
N ASP A 192 3.82 17.65 11.89
CA ASP A 192 4.09 18.51 10.74
C ASP A 192 5.54 19.00 10.73
N ALA A 193 6.09 19.36 11.89
CA ALA A 193 7.50 19.73 12.03
C ALA A 193 8.44 18.56 11.69
N MET A 194 8.13 17.33 12.14
CA MET A 194 8.91 16.13 11.81
C MET A 194 8.87 15.83 10.30
N VAL A 195 7.69 15.91 9.67
CA VAL A 195 7.53 15.73 8.22
C VAL A 195 8.27 16.80 7.41
N ALA A 196 8.23 18.05 7.84
CA ALA A 196 8.97 19.12 7.18
C ALA A 196 10.49 18.87 7.23
N LYS A 197 11.01 18.45 8.38
CA LYS A 197 12.43 18.11 8.57
C LYS A 197 12.88 16.89 7.76
N SER A 198 11.99 15.91 7.49
CA SER A 198 12.34 14.71 6.74
C SER A 198 12.45 14.94 5.23
N LYS A 199 12.02 16.11 4.72
CA LYS A 199 12.04 16.47 3.29
C LYS A 199 13.27 17.32 2.89
N GLY A 200 14.01 17.83 3.85
CA GLY A 200 15.21 18.67 3.64
C GLY A 200 16.48 17.92 3.92
#